data_dbcb71bf09217036034347c4def74139
#
_entry.id   dbcb71bf09217036034347c4def74139
#
_cell.length_a   1.000
_cell.length_b   1.000
_cell.length_c   1.000
_cell.angle_alpha   90.00
_cell.angle_beta   90.00
_cell.angle_gamma   90.00
#
_symmetry.space_group_name_H-M   'P 1'
#
loop_
_entity.id
_entity.type
_entity.pdbx_description
1 polymer ?
#
loop_
_entity_poly.entity_id
_entity_poly.type
_entity_poly.pdbx_seq_one_letter_code
_entity_poly.pdbx_strand_id
1 'polypeptide(L)' 'MELRELRYFLAVAQELNITKAAEYLYISQPSLSKQMQNLEKEVGKPLFVRSNRRITLTETGMLLKKRAEEILSLY' A
#
# COMPACT_ATOMS: atom_id res chain seq x y z
N MET A 1 -10.19 5.48 6.40
CA MET A 1 -9.57 4.90 5.20
C MET A 1 -10.39 5.30 3.99
N GLU A 2 -9.77 5.94 3.03
CA GLU A 2 -10.44 6.41 1.83
C GLU A 2 -10.08 5.53 0.64
N LEU A 3 -10.91 5.58 -0.39
CA LEU A 3 -10.66 4.81 -1.61
C LEU A 3 -9.32 5.16 -2.24
N ARG A 4 -8.92 6.43 -2.16
CA ARG A 4 -7.61 6.85 -2.68
C ARG A 4 -6.47 6.14 -1.95
N GLU A 5 -6.57 6.01 -0.64
CA GLU A 5 -5.57 5.31 0.15
C GLU A 5 -5.51 3.84 -0.22
N LEU A 6 -6.65 3.22 -0.46
CA LEU A 6 -6.70 1.83 -0.92
C LEU A 6 -6.04 1.66 -2.28
N ARG A 7 -6.24 2.62 -3.18
CA ARG A 7 -5.60 2.59 -4.50
C ARG A 7 -4.09 2.72 -4.37
N TYR A 8 -3.64 3.62 -3.51
CA TYR A 8 -2.22 3.79 -3.25
C TYR A 8 -1.62 2.52 -2.66
N PHE A 9 -2.30 1.95 -1.66
CA PHE A 9 -1.85 0.71 -1.05
C PHE A 9 -1.76 -0.42 -2.10
N LEU A 10 -2.79 -0.54 -2.93
CA LEU A 10 -2.82 -1.60 -3.93
C LEU A 10 -1.66 -1.45 -4.93
N ALA A 11 -1.34 -0.22 -5.33
CA ALA A 11 -0.19 0.02 -6.21
C ALA A 11 1.11 -0.43 -5.55
N VAL A 12 1.32 -0.10 -4.27
CA VAL A 12 2.51 -0.54 -3.56
C VAL A 12 2.54 -2.06 -3.43
N ALA A 13 1.40 -2.66 -3.13
CA ALA A 13 1.30 -4.11 -2.96
C ALA A 13 1.58 -4.86 -4.26
N GLN A 14 1.20 -4.29 -5.39
CA GLN A 14 1.44 -4.90 -6.70
C GLN A 14 2.88 -4.72 -7.16
N GLU A 15 3.43 -3.53 -6.97
CA GLU A 15 4.80 -3.22 -7.39
C GLU A 15 5.84 -3.81 -6.45
N LEU A 16 5.51 -3.91 -5.16
CA LEU A 16 6.45 -4.29 -4.10
C LEU A 16 7.71 -3.43 -4.14
N ASN A 17 7.53 -2.19 -4.53
CA ASN A 17 8.60 -1.20 -4.67
C ASN A 17 7.95 0.18 -4.54
N ILE A 18 8.30 0.90 -3.47
CA ILE A 18 7.64 2.15 -3.16
C ILE A 18 7.96 3.24 -4.18
N THR A 19 9.19 3.25 -4.69
CA THR A 19 9.60 4.24 -5.69
C THR A 19 8.83 4.05 -6.99
N LYS A 20 8.73 2.81 -7.46
CA LYS A 20 7.98 2.52 -8.68
C LYS A 20 6.49 2.81 -8.52
N ALA A 21 5.93 2.47 -7.36
CA ALA A 21 4.53 2.76 -7.10
C ALA A 21 4.28 4.27 -7.10
N ALA A 22 5.17 5.05 -6.49
CA ALA A 22 5.04 6.50 -6.48
C ALA A 22 5.10 7.07 -7.89
N GLU A 23 6.00 6.55 -8.73
CA GLU A 23 6.09 6.96 -10.13
C GLU A 23 4.79 6.66 -10.88
N TYR A 24 4.26 5.46 -10.69
CA TYR A 24 3.01 5.06 -11.31
C TYR A 24 1.86 5.97 -10.88
N LEU A 25 1.85 6.38 -9.62
CA LEU A 25 0.78 7.21 -9.06
C LEU A 25 1.00 8.71 -9.28
N TYR A 26 2.14 9.11 -9.83
CA TYR A 26 2.51 10.52 -10.04
C TYR A 26 2.54 11.30 -8.73
N ILE A 27 3.05 10.69 -7.68
CA ILE A 27 3.28 11.37 -6.40
C ILE A 27 4.70 11.14 -5.95
N SER A 28 5.16 11.94 -4.98
CA SER A 28 6.51 11.78 -4.47
C SER A 28 6.60 10.53 -3.59
N GLN A 29 7.78 9.94 -3.56
CA GLN A 29 8.02 8.75 -2.73
C GLN A 29 7.83 9.05 -1.24
N PRO A 30 8.30 10.20 -0.70
CA PRO A 30 8.02 10.51 0.70
C PRO A 30 6.52 10.65 1.01
N SER A 31 5.75 11.23 0.09
CA SER A 31 4.30 11.33 0.27
C SER A 31 3.66 9.96 0.35
N LEU A 32 4.04 9.08 -0.56
CA LEU A 32 3.48 7.72 -0.57
C LEU A 32 3.87 6.96 0.69
N SER A 33 5.14 7.06 1.10
CA SER A 33 5.60 6.42 2.33
C SER A 33 4.80 6.88 3.53
N LYS A 34 4.55 8.18 3.63
CA LYS A 34 3.80 8.72 4.75
C LYS A 34 2.36 8.22 4.74
N GLN A 35 1.74 8.16 3.59
CA GLN A 35 0.38 7.67 3.49
C GLN A 35 0.28 6.19 3.86
N MET A 36 1.28 5.40 3.50
CA MET A 36 1.31 3.99 3.89
C MET A 36 1.49 3.85 5.40
N GLN A 37 2.33 4.67 6.01
CA GLN A 37 2.49 4.68 7.47
C GLN A 37 1.18 5.04 8.17
N ASN A 38 0.48 6.05 7.65
CA ASN A 38 -0.81 6.45 8.21
C ASN A 38 -1.83 5.33 8.09
N LEU A 39 -1.83 4.63 6.97
CA LEU A 39 -2.74 3.51 6.76
C LEU A 39 -2.45 2.37 7.76
N GLU A 40 -1.18 2.07 7.98
CA GLU A 40 -0.79 1.06 8.96
C GLU A 40 -1.24 1.44 10.36
N LYS A 41 -1.12 2.73 10.72
CA LYS A 41 -1.61 3.21 12.01
C LYS A 41 -3.12 3.05 12.13
N GLU A 42 -3.84 3.34 11.07
CA GLU A 42 -5.29 3.23 11.07
C GLU A 42 -5.74 1.78 11.20
N VAL A 43 -5.08 0.88 10.49
CA VAL A 43 -5.36 -0.56 10.55
C VAL A 43 -4.91 -1.14 11.90
N GLY A 44 -3.86 -0.57 12.49
CA GLY A 44 -3.32 -1.01 13.76
C GLY A 44 -2.32 -2.15 13.64
N LYS A 45 -1.90 -2.50 12.44
CA LYS A 45 -0.92 -3.56 12.19
C LYS A 45 -0.06 -3.21 11.00
N PRO A 46 1.18 -3.72 10.96
CA PRO A 46 2.03 -3.53 9.77
C PRO A 46 1.40 -4.22 8.56
N LEU A 47 1.47 -3.56 7.43
CA LEU A 47 1.02 -4.11 6.16
C LEU A 47 2.19 -4.60 5.31
N PHE A 48 3.38 -4.07 5.57
CA PHE A 48 4.58 -4.37 4.81
C PHE A 48 5.69 -4.82 5.73
N VAL A 49 6.52 -5.72 5.22
CA VAL A 49 7.79 -6.10 5.83
C VAL A 49 8.89 -5.50 4.97
N ARG A 50 9.76 -4.72 5.59
CA ARG A 50 10.89 -4.10 4.90
C ARG A 50 12.16 -4.78 5.37
N SER A 51 12.86 -5.41 4.44
CA SER A 51 14.16 -6.00 4.74
C SER A 51 15.09 -5.74 3.56
N ASN A 52 16.28 -5.23 3.86
CA ASN A 52 17.27 -4.86 2.85
C ASN A 52 16.65 -3.90 1.83
N ARG A 53 16.52 -4.34 0.58
CA ARG A 53 15.98 -3.52 -0.49
C ARG A 53 14.62 -4.02 -0.96
N ARG A 54 13.99 -4.86 -0.17
CA ARG A 54 12.74 -5.48 -0.55
C ARG A 54 11.61 -5.10 0.36
N ILE A 55 10.46 -4.97 -0.23
CA ILE A 55 9.19 -4.85 0.50
C ILE A 55 8.38 -6.08 0.16
N THR A 56 7.83 -6.72 1.19
CA THR A 56 6.88 -7.80 1.01
C THR A 56 5.65 -7.50 1.88
N LEU A 57 4.57 -8.22 1.65
CA LEU A 57 3.35 -8.02 2.42
C LEU A 57 3.35 -8.90 3.66
N THR A 58 2.83 -8.36 4.76
CA THR A 58 2.48 -9.17 5.92
C THR A 58 1.20 -9.95 5.61
N GLU A 59 0.81 -10.85 6.53
CA GLU A 59 -0.49 -11.52 6.42
C GLU A 59 -1.62 -10.50 6.35
N THR A 60 -1.56 -9.49 7.22
CA THR A 60 -2.56 -8.41 7.21
C THR A 60 -2.54 -7.66 5.88
N GLY A 61 -1.34 -7.41 5.35
CA GLY A 61 -1.20 -6.77 4.04
C GLY A 61 -1.80 -7.60 2.92
N MET A 62 -1.61 -8.91 2.95
CA MET A 62 -2.18 -9.79 1.94
C MET A 62 -3.71 -9.81 2.00
N LEU A 63 -4.26 -9.80 3.20
CA LEU A 63 -5.70 -9.75 3.38
C LEU A 63 -6.25 -8.41 2.87
N LEU A 64 -5.60 -7.31 3.22
CA LEU A 64 -6.04 -6.00 2.77
C LEU A 64 -5.94 -5.88 1.25
N LYS A 65 -4.91 -6.45 0.65
CA LYS A 65 -4.79 -6.46 -0.81
C LYS A 65 -6.00 -7.13 -1.45
N LYS A 66 -6.39 -8.29 -0.93
CA LYS A 66 -7.54 -9.00 -1.44
C LYS A 66 -8.82 -8.17 -1.31
N ARG A 67 -9.02 -7.58 -0.14
CA ARG A 67 -10.21 -6.76 0.09
C ARG A 67 -10.21 -5.48 -0.74
N ALA A 68 -9.04 -4.86 -0.91
CA ALA A 68 -8.92 -3.65 -1.73
C ALA A 68 -9.26 -3.96 -3.19
N GLU A 69 -8.79 -5.10 -3.70
CA GLU A 69 -9.14 -5.51 -5.06
C GLU A 69 -10.65 -5.69 -5.22
N GLU A 70 -11.29 -6.31 -4.24
CA GLU A 70 -12.74 -6.50 -4.25
C GLU A 70 -13.47 -5.16 -4.20
N ILE A 71 -13.06 -4.27 -3.29
CA ILE A 71 -13.71 -2.97 -3.13
C ILE A 71 -13.55 -2.13 -4.38
N LEU A 72 -12.33 -2.04 -4.90
CA LEU A 72 -12.05 -1.19 -6.07
C LEU A 72 -12.66 -1.73 -7.35
N SER A 73 -12.95 -3.02 -7.40
CA SER A 73 -13.61 -3.60 -8.58
C SER A 73 -15.06 -3.15 -8.71
N LEU A 74 -15.63 -2.55 -7.67
CA LEU A 74 -17.01 -2.04 -7.70
C LEU A 74 -17.08 -0.65 -8.35
N TYR A 75 -15.96 -0.03 -8.64
CA TYR A 75 -15.86 1.31 -9.22
C TYR A 75 -15.17 1.29 -10.60
#